data_3c66777350a71d0ec001192f1127aac5
#
_entry.id   3c66777350a71d0ec001192f1127aac5
#
_cell.length_a   1.000
_cell.length_b   1.000
_cell.length_c   1.000
_cell.angle_alpha   90.00
_cell.angle_beta   90.00
_cell.angle_gamma   90.00
#
_symmetry.space_group_name_H-M   'P 1'
#
loop_
_entity.id
_entity.type
_entity.pdbx_description
1 polymer ?
#
loop_
_entity_poly.entity_id
_entity_poly.type
_entity_poly.pdbx_seq_one_letter_code
_entity_poly.pdbx_strand_id
1 'polypeptide(L)'
;MMQDMCILVVSCDKYADCWTPFSDCMRKFWSDCPYPVYLCTESGEPEAGTVYNRALHSPNPSWTGRLREVCAQIQEEYIFITLEDHWLAGKIDQEKIVADVTLLRQHKEVGVVYLDYLTPTMPIWSKDGGYREIPAGTQYRLAAGPSVWRKEFLCIACAEDADAWNFERVKSFSPETYSYTVLTCKDSQYQRIHPAGSVQRGKWQLCVRSFATQNGLNIDTSHRPFMGFKDTFVIKAKSIIFNLNPSLIVKIQNWLYHHSQKK
;
A
#
# COMPACT_ATOMS: atom_id res chain seq x y z
N MET A 1 16.91 19.45 -9.59
CA MET A 1 17.24 18.24 -8.81
C MET A 1 16.48 17.10 -9.48
N MET A 2 17.16 16.04 -9.92
CA MET A 2 16.47 14.84 -10.40
C MET A 2 15.58 14.33 -9.26
N GLN A 3 14.30 14.16 -9.54
CA GLN A 3 13.37 13.54 -8.61
C GLN A 3 13.79 12.07 -8.52
N ASP A 4 14.28 11.65 -7.36
CA ASP A 4 14.74 10.28 -7.13
C ASP A 4 13.64 9.37 -6.56
N MET A 5 12.38 9.85 -6.56
CA MET A 5 11.19 9.10 -6.18
C MET A 5 10.11 9.14 -7.27
N CYS A 6 9.46 8.01 -7.50
CA CYS A 6 8.23 7.90 -8.28
C CYS A 6 7.08 7.33 -7.41
N ILE A 7 5.85 7.47 -7.91
CA ILE A 7 4.67 6.78 -7.38
C ILE A 7 4.38 5.59 -8.28
N LEU A 8 4.30 4.40 -7.71
CA LEU A 8 3.91 3.18 -8.40
C LEU A 8 2.54 2.73 -7.90
N VAL A 9 1.54 2.86 -8.74
CA VAL A 9 0.20 2.32 -8.50
C VAL A 9 0.22 0.87 -8.96
N VAL A 10 0.25 -0.05 -8.02
CA VAL A 10 0.31 -1.49 -8.31
C VAL A 10 -1.09 -1.99 -8.56
N SER A 11 -1.31 -2.52 -9.76
CA SER A 11 -2.62 -2.95 -10.25
C SER A 11 -2.54 -4.21 -11.09
N CYS A 12 -3.65 -4.57 -11.69
CA CYS A 12 -3.81 -5.57 -12.73
C CYS A 12 -4.96 -5.18 -13.66
N ASP A 13 -4.97 -5.71 -14.88
CA ASP A 13 -5.97 -5.38 -15.91
C ASP A 13 -7.42 -5.60 -15.43
N LYS A 14 -7.62 -6.59 -14.55
CA LYS A 14 -8.92 -6.87 -13.91
C LYS A 14 -9.47 -5.72 -13.06
N TYR A 15 -8.62 -4.79 -12.62
CA TYR A 15 -8.98 -3.64 -11.79
C TYR A 15 -8.94 -2.32 -12.58
N ALA A 16 -9.01 -2.37 -13.92
CA ALA A 16 -8.99 -1.19 -14.78
C ALA A 16 -10.11 -0.18 -14.44
N ASP A 17 -11.25 -0.65 -13.94
CA ASP A 17 -12.35 0.17 -13.46
C ASP A 17 -12.01 1.06 -12.24
N CYS A 18 -10.88 0.81 -11.57
CA CYS A 18 -10.39 1.62 -10.46
C CYS A 18 -9.40 2.71 -10.91
N TRP A 19 -8.82 2.65 -12.12
CA TRP A 19 -7.71 3.51 -12.52
C TRP A 19 -8.12 4.97 -12.71
N THR A 20 -9.22 5.22 -13.41
CA THR A 20 -9.75 6.58 -13.61
C THR A 20 -10.22 7.21 -12.29
N PRO A 21 -11.01 6.54 -11.42
CA PRO A 21 -11.35 7.07 -10.11
C PRO A 21 -10.15 7.34 -9.20
N PHE A 22 -9.11 6.49 -9.23
CA PHE A 22 -7.86 6.76 -8.52
C PHE A 22 -7.19 8.04 -9.03
N SER A 23 -7.08 8.19 -10.35
CA SER A 23 -6.53 9.37 -11.00
C SER A 23 -7.27 10.65 -10.59
N ASP A 24 -8.60 10.61 -10.55
CA ASP A 24 -9.42 11.74 -10.15
C ASP A 24 -9.23 12.12 -8.68
N CYS A 25 -9.07 11.13 -7.79
CA CYS A 25 -8.70 11.36 -6.41
C CYS A 25 -7.31 12.00 -6.30
N MET A 26 -6.33 11.54 -7.07
CA MET A 26 -4.99 12.15 -7.11
C MET A 26 -5.08 13.62 -7.53
N ARG A 27 -5.79 13.95 -8.60
CA ARG A 27 -5.98 15.36 -9.03
C ARG A 27 -6.64 16.22 -7.96
N LYS A 28 -7.62 15.65 -7.23
CA LYS A 28 -8.37 16.39 -6.22
C LYS A 28 -7.56 16.64 -4.94
N PHE A 29 -6.84 15.62 -4.48
CA PHE A 29 -6.22 15.64 -3.15
C PHE A 29 -4.70 15.81 -3.17
N TRP A 30 -4.09 15.69 -4.37
CA TRP A 30 -2.65 15.89 -4.57
C TRP A 30 -2.37 16.51 -5.95
N SER A 31 -3.07 17.62 -6.27
CA SER A 31 -2.99 18.29 -7.57
C SER A 31 -1.61 18.80 -7.94
N ASP A 32 -0.78 19.07 -6.95
CA ASP A 32 0.60 19.58 -7.05
C ASP A 32 1.65 18.48 -6.84
N CYS A 33 1.26 17.20 -7.00
CA CYS A 33 2.17 16.06 -6.87
C CYS A 33 3.39 16.25 -7.81
N PRO A 34 4.62 16.35 -7.27
CA PRO A 34 5.79 16.61 -8.08
C PRO A 34 6.41 15.35 -8.69
N TYR A 35 5.90 14.16 -8.33
CA TYR A 35 6.49 12.88 -8.68
C TYR A 35 5.82 12.27 -9.90
N PRO A 36 6.57 11.58 -10.79
CA PRO A 36 5.97 10.80 -11.85
C PRO A 36 5.12 9.66 -11.26
N VAL A 37 3.95 9.42 -11.85
CA VAL A 37 3.01 8.37 -11.45
C VAL A 37 3.03 7.28 -12.52
N TYR A 38 3.40 6.08 -12.13
CA TYR A 38 3.43 4.91 -12.99
C TYR A 38 2.32 3.94 -12.59
N LEU A 39 1.69 3.32 -13.58
CA LEU A 39 0.70 2.28 -13.38
C LEU A 39 1.31 0.91 -13.71
N CYS A 40 1.32 0.00 -12.75
CA CYS A 40 1.78 -1.38 -12.95
C CYS A 40 0.60 -2.27 -13.36
N THR A 41 0.67 -2.89 -14.54
CA THR A 41 -0.39 -3.74 -15.12
C THR A 41 0.19 -4.96 -15.83
N GLU A 42 -0.67 -5.89 -16.28
CA GLU A 42 -0.23 -6.97 -17.17
C GLU A 42 0.04 -6.45 -18.59
N SER A 43 -0.92 -5.73 -19.17
CA SER A 43 -0.87 -5.23 -20.55
C SER A 43 -1.78 -4.02 -20.79
N GLY A 44 -2.67 -3.73 -19.84
CA GLY A 44 -3.67 -2.67 -19.97
C GLY A 44 -3.07 -1.29 -19.90
N GLU A 45 -3.62 -0.37 -20.70
CA GLU A 45 -3.26 1.04 -20.74
C GLU A 45 -4.31 1.89 -20.02
N PRO A 46 -3.93 2.91 -19.22
CA PRO A 46 -4.86 3.84 -18.64
C PRO A 46 -5.46 4.77 -19.72
N GLU A 47 -6.65 5.27 -19.46
CA GLU A 47 -7.29 6.25 -20.33
C GLU A 47 -6.44 7.51 -20.50
N ALA A 48 -6.50 8.11 -21.68
CA ALA A 48 -5.83 9.38 -21.96
C ALA A 48 -6.33 10.48 -21.00
N GLY A 49 -5.40 11.33 -20.57
CA GLY A 49 -5.73 12.44 -19.67
C GLY A 49 -5.81 12.03 -18.20
N THR A 50 -5.49 10.81 -17.79
CA THR A 50 -5.28 10.43 -16.39
C THR A 50 -3.96 10.98 -15.83
N VAL A 51 -3.70 10.80 -14.52
CA VAL A 51 -2.44 11.27 -13.90
C VAL A 51 -1.24 10.37 -14.20
N TYR A 52 -1.46 9.21 -14.81
CA TYR A 52 -0.39 8.25 -15.08
C TYR A 52 0.52 8.77 -16.20
N ASN A 53 1.80 8.92 -15.89
CA ASN A 53 2.82 9.31 -16.87
C ASN A 53 3.15 8.15 -17.82
N ARG A 54 3.06 6.92 -17.33
CA ARG A 54 3.36 5.72 -18.09
C ARG A 54 2.74 4.48 -17.44
N ALA A 55 2.26 3.53 -18.23
CA ALA A 55 2.05 2.15 -17.80
C ALA A 55 3.37 1.37 -17.87
N LEU A 56 3.61 0.54 -16.87
CA LEU A 56 4.74 -0.39 -16.77
C LEU A 56 4.18 -1.80 -16.78
N HIS A 57 4.54 -2.57 -17.78
CA HIS A 57 3.93 -3.87 -18.01
C HIS A 57 4.80 -5.03 -17.55
N SER A 58 4.14 -6.01 -16.96
CA SER A 58 4.71 -7.32 -16.70
C SER A 58 3.61 -8.38 -16.77
N PRO A 59 3.72 -9.38 -17.67
CA PRO A 59 2.76 -10.48 -17.76
C PRO A 59 2.95 -11.53 -16.66
N ASN A 60 3.84 -11.30 -15.70
CA ASN A 60 4.11 -12.24 -14.63
C ASN A 60 2.83 -12.45 -13.78
N PRO A 61 2.35 -13.69 -13.61
CA PRO A 61 1.13 -13.97 -12.87
C PRO A 61 1.30 -13.76 -11.36
N SER A 62 2.53 -13.81 -10.84
CA SER A 62 2.86 -13.55 -9.45
C SER A 62 2.86 -12.06 -9.17
N TRP A 63 2.26 -11.64 -8.05
CA TRP A 63 2.22 -10.23 -7.64
C TRP A 63 3.64 -9.68 -7.37
N THR A 64 4.46 -10.42 -6.62
CA THR A 64 5.86 -10.03 -6.35
C THR A 64 6.74 -10.13 -7.59
N GLY A 65 6.53 -11.14 -8.44
CA GLY A 65 7.23 -11.29 -9.72
C GLY A 65 6.97 -10.09 -10.64
N ARG A 66 5.71 -9.64 -10.73
CA ARG A 66 5.33 -8.44 -11.47
C ARG A 66 6.03 -7.20 -10.92
N LEU A 67 5.99 -6.98 -9.60
CA LEU A 67 6.68 -5.87 -8.96
C LEU A 67 8.18 -5.89 -9.26
N ARG A 68 8.84 -7.02 -9.16
CA ARG A 68 10.26 -7.18 -9.45
C ARG A 68 10.60 -6.79 -10.90
N GLU A 69 9.81 -7.25 -11.87
CA GLU A 69 10.00 -6.93 -13.30
C GLU A 69 9.72 -5.45 -13.60
N VAL A 70 8.72 -4.87 -12.96
CA VAL A 70 8.39 -3.44 -13.09
C VAL A 70 9.45 -2.57 -12.41
N CYS A 71 9.96 -2.95 -11.23
CA CYS A 71 11.05 -2.24 -10.57
C CYS A 71 12.32 -2.14 -11.44
N ALA A 72 12.58 -3.13 -12.30
CA ALA A 72 13.69 -3.08 -13.24
C ALA A 72 13.52 -2.01 -14.36
N GLN A 73 12.29 -1.54 -14.60
CA GLN A 73 11.95 -0.49 -15.56
C GLN A 73 11.96 0.92 -14.94
N ILE A 74 12.07 1.04 -13.60
CA ILE A 74 12.05 2.29 -12.82
C ILE A 74 13.48 2.76 -12.60
N GLN A 75 13.76 4.05 -12.87
CA GLN A 75 15.07 4.64 -12.67
C GLN A 75 15.25 5.16 -11.24
N GLU A 76 14.18 5.60 -10.62
CA GLU A 76 14.15 6.24 -9.31
C GLU A 76 14.63 5.27 -8.21
N GLU A 77 15.33 5.80 -7.20
CA GLU A 77 15.86 5.04 -6.06
C GLU A 77 14.80 4.73 -5.02
N TYR A 78 13.78 5.60 -4.92
CA TYR A 78 12.67 5.46 -3.98
C TYR A 78 11.36 5.30 -4.73
N ILE A 79 10.50 4.43 -4.22
CA ILE A 79 9.21 4.11 -4.84
C ILE A 79 8.11 4.26 -3.80
N PHE A 80 7.20 5.21 -4.02
CA PHE A 80 5.96 5.26 -3.26
C PHE A 80 4.99 4.24 -3.87
N ILE A 81 4.75 3.15 -3.16
CA ILE A 81 3.78 2.12 -3.55
C ILE A 81 2.41 2.46 -3.00
N THR A 82 1.39 2.30 -3.82
CA THR A 82 -0.02 2.26 -3.44
C THR A 82 -0.78 1.29 -4.36
N LEU A 83 -2.00 0.92 -3.99
CA LEU A 83 -2.87 0.11 -4.83
C LEU A 83 -3.93 0.98 -5.52
N GLU A 84 -4.44 0.53 -6.65
CA GLU A 84 -5.45 1.23 -7.44
C GLU A 84 -6.79 1.42 -6.72
N ASP A 85 -7.04 0.61 -5.69
CA ASP A 85 -8.25 0.67 -4.85
C ASP A 85 -8.05 1.46 -3.55
N HIS A 86 -6.87 2.00 -3.32
CA HIS A 86 -6.55 2.90 -2.20
C HIS A 86 -6.69 4.37 -2.64
N TRP A 87 -7.92 4.81 -2.87
CA TRP A 87 -8.19 6.19 -3.28
C TRP A 87 -7.85 7.19 -2.18
N LEU A 88 -7.31 8.33 -2.57
CA LEU A 88 -7.06 9.41 -1.61
C LEU A 88 -8.40 9.99 -1.12
N ALA A 89 -8.55 10.12 0.20
CA ALA A 89 -9.73 10.66 0.84
C ALA A 89 -9.50 12.03 1.49
N GLY A 90 -8.29 12.56 1.39
CA GLY A 90 -7.90 13.86 1.95
C GLY A 90 -6.62 14.37 1.32
N LYS A 91 -6.35 15.66 1.55
CA LYS A 91 -5.14 16.32 1.04
C LYS A 91 -3.87 15.66 1.57
N ILE A 92 -2.92 15.43 0.70
CA ILE A 92 -1.59 14.89 1.06
C ILE A 92 -0.75 15.99 1.71
N ASP A 93 -0.05 15.62 2.77
CA ASP A 93 0.98 16.44 3.39
C ASP A 93 2.33 16.19 2.67
N GLN A 94 2.56 17.00 1.63
CA GLN A 94 3.76 16.89 0.79
C GLN A 94 5.07 17.04 1.58
N GLU A 95 5.09 17.90 2.61
CA GLU A 95 6.30 18.12 3.42
C GLU A 95 6.69 16.86 4.19
N LYS A 96 5.69 16.13 4.71
CA LYS A 96 5.93 14.86 5.38
C LYS A 96 6.42 13.78 4.43
N ILE A 97 5.91 13.71 3.19
CA ILE A 97 6.42 12.78 2.17
C ILE A 97 7.90 13.09 1.87
N VAL A 98 8.25 14.37 1.72
CA VAL A 98 9.65 14.79 1.52
C VAL A 98 10.53 14.41 2.72
N ALA A 99 10.01 14.55 3.95
CA ALA A 99 10.71 14.12 5.16
C ALA A 99 10.96 12.61 5.19
N ASP A 100 9.97 11.78 4.79
CA ASP A 100 10.10 10.33 4.71
C ASP A 100 11.19 9.91 3.70
N VAL A 101 11.23 10.53 2.52
CA VAL A 101 12.29 10.29 1.53
C VAL A 101 13.66 10.74 2.06
N THR A 102 13.72 11.89 2.74
CA THR A 102 14.95 12.39 3.35
C THR A 102 15.46 11.44 4.43
N LEU A 103 14.58 10.90 5.25
CA LEU A 103 14.90 9.88 6.25
C LEU A 103 15.50 8.62 5.57
N LEU A 104 14.89 8.12 4.50
CA LEU A 104 15.42 7.00 3.75
C LEU A 104 16.82 7.29 3.17
N ARG A 105 17.10 8.51 2.72
CA ARG A 105 18.42 8.91 2.23
C ARG A 105 19.47 8.92 3.32
N GLN A 106 19.11 9.42 4.50
CA GLN A 106 20.02 9.54 5.66
C GLN A 106 20.26 8.20 6.35
N HIS A 107 19.27 7.31 6.37
CA HIS A 107 19.27 6.04 7.08
C HIS A 107 19.24 4.88 6.08
N LYS A 108 20.42 4.39 5.69
CA LYS A 108 20.55 3.31 4.70
C LYS A 108 20.00 1.99 5.18
N GLU A 109 19.93 1.80 6.50
CA GLU A 109 19.31 0.65 7.17
C GLU A 109 17.78 0.65 7.07
N VAL A 110 17.14 1.78 6.76
CA VAL A 110 15.68 1.84 6.60
C VAL A 110 15.29 1.43 5.18
N GLY A 111 14.49 0.38 5.07
CA GLY A 111 14.01 -0.18 3.81
C GLY A 111 12.67 0.38 3.35
N VAL A 112 11.76 0.66 4.28
CA VAL A 112 10.41 1.16 3.99
C VAL A 112 9.86 2.01 5.12
N VAL A 113 9.06 3.01 4.75
CA VAL A 113 8.24 3.83 5.64
C VAL A 113 6.78 3.71 5.22
N TYR A 114 5.92 3.12 6.06
CA TYR A 114 4.48 3.11 5.85
C TYR A 114 3.87 4.47 6.16
N LEU A 115 3.01 4.97 5.28
CA LEU A 115 2.47 6.33 5.31
C LEU A 115 1.19 6.46 6.16
N ASP A 116 0.64 5.36 6.58
CA ASP A 116 -0.46 5.27 7.52
C ASP A 116 0.00 4.70 8.86
N TYR A 117 -0.93 4.75 9.83
CA TYR A 117 -0.70 4.30 11.17
C TYR A 117 -1.24 2.87 11.35
N LEU A 118 -0.34 1.93 11.64
CA LEU A 118 -0.68 0.51 11.72
C LEU A 118 -1.05 0.05 13.13
N THR A 119 -0.26 0.41 14.17
CA THR A 119 -0.54 -0.07 15.53
C THR A 119 0.22 0.74 16.59
N PRO A 120 -0.45 1.08 17.73
CA PRO A 120 0.16 1.84 18.82
C PRO A 120 1.19 1.03 19.65
N THR A 121 1.23 -0.28 19.48
CA THR A 121 2.02 -1.18 20.33
C THR A 121 3.46 -1.36 19.87
N MET A 122 3.83 -0.86 18.69
CA MET A 122 5.18 -0.95 18.17
C MET A 122 6.14 -0.01 18.91
N PRO A 123 7.43 -0.38 19.11
CA PRO A 123 8.41 0.48 19.75
C PRO A 123 8.63 1.78 18.98
N ILE A 124 8.88 2.87 19.69
CA ILE A 124 9.22 4.15 19.09
C ILE A 124 10.63 4.05 18.51
N TRP A 125 10.79 4.29 17.20
CA TRP A 125 12.10 4.32 16.53
C TRP A 125 12.78 5.67 16.69
N SER A 126 12.02 6.78 16.67
CA SER A 126 12.53 8.13 16.89
C SER A 126 11.55 8.93 17.74
N LYS A 127 12.07 9.65 18.74
CA LYS A 127 11.24 10.55 19.56
C LYS A 127 10.78 11.77 18.79
N ASP A 128 11.57 12.23 17.85
CA ASP A 128 11.34 13.48 17.12
C ASP A 128 10.74 13.27 15.74
N GLY A 129 10.88 12.07 15.15
CA GLY A 129 10.48 11.77 13.77
C GLY A 129 9.04 11.27 13.57
N GLY A 130 8.33 10.95 14.66
CA GLY A 130 6.97 10.42 14.54
C GLY A 130 6.88 9.01 13.97
N TYR A 131 7.91 8.18 14.17
CA TYR A 131 7.97 6.80 13.64
C TYR A 131 7.99 5.76 14.74
N ARG A 132 7.47 4.58 14.40
CA ARG A 132 7.61 3.34 15.14
C ARG A 132 8.27 2.30 14.26
N GLU A 133 9.05 1.43 14.84
CA GLU A 133 9.65 0.29 14.16
C GLU A 133 8.70 -0.92 14.23
N ILE A 134 8.55 -1.61 13.09
CA ILE A 134 7.89 -2.90 13.03
C ILE A 134 9.00 -3.98 13.13
N PRO A 135 9.11 -4.67 14.28
CA PRO A 135 10.21 -5.60 14.52
C PRO A 135 10.25 -6.77 13.53
N ALA A 136 11.44 -7.31 13.30
CA ALA A 136 11.62 -8.55 12.55
C ALA A 136 10.77 -9.69 13.16
N GLY A 137 10.22 -10.55 12.29
CA GLY A 137 9.33 -11.64 12.71
C GLY A 137 7.93 -11.21 13.15
N THR A 138 7.55 -9.95 12.94
CA THR A 138 6.18 -9.48 13.16
C THR A 138 5.33 -9.80 11.94
N GLN A 139 4.13 -10.34 12.15
CA GLN A 139 3.15 -10.56 11.08
C GLN A 139 2.75 -9.21 10.45
N TYR A 140 2.56 -9.20 9.14
CA TYR A 140 2.28 -7.98 8.36
C TYR A 140 3.38 -6.91 8.49
N ARG A 141 4.64 -7.34 8.79
CA ARG A 141 5.78 -6.44 8.74
C ARG A 141 5.99 -5.87 7.34
N LEU A 142 5.75 -6.69 6.31
CA LEU A 142 5.60 -6.25 4.93
C LEU A 142 4.12 -6.16 4.62
N ALA A 143 3.68 -5.06 4.03
CA ALA A 143 2.31 -4.82 3.64
C ALA A 143 2.25 -4.11 2.27
N ALA A 144 1.19 -4.37 1.51
CA ALA A 144 0.96 -3.75 0.21
C ALA A 144 0.32 -2.34 0.30
N GLY A 145 0.13 -1.82 1.52
CA GLY A 145 -0.45 -0.50 1.76
C GLY A 145 0.45 0.66 1.33
N PRO A 146 -0.07 1.90 1.36
CA PRO A 146 0.67 3.10 0.98
C PRO A 146 1.97 3.26 1.76
N SER A 147 3.10 3.30 1.06
CA SER A 147 4.43 3.25 1.66
C SER A 147 5.52 3.73 0.72
N VAL A 148 6.58 4.31 1.27
CA VAL A 148 7.77 4.69 0.52
C VAL A 148 8.88 3.67 0.75
N TRP A 149 9.31 3.03 -0.31
CA TRP A 149 10.31 1.96 -0.31
C TRP A 149 11.64 2.44 -0.88
N ARG A 150 12.71 1.97 -0.29
CA ARG A 150 13.99 1.86 -0.99
C ARG A 150 13.85 0.76 -2.05
N LYS A 151 14.13 1.07 -3.32
CA LYS A 151 13.97 0.12 -4.42
C LYS A 151 14.75 -1.19 -4.20
N GLU A 152 15.97 -1.09 -3.69
CA GLU A 152 16.78 -2.26 -3.35
C GLU A 152 16.07 -3.20 -2.36
N PHE A 153 15.51 -2.64 -1.28
CA PHE A 153 14.78 -3.44 -0.30
C PHE A 153 13.51 -4.05 -0.87
N LEU A 154 12.78 -3.31 -1.70
CA LEU A 154 11.61 -3.83 -2.39
C LEU A 154 11.97 -5.03 -3.29
N CYS A 155 13.08 -4.96 -4.01
CA CYS A 155 13.56 -6.07 -4.82
C CYS A 155 13.90 -7.30 -3.96
N ILE A 156 14.53 -7.12 -2.80
CA ILE A 156 14.81 -8.20 -1.83
C ILE A 156 13.49 -8.80 -1.33
N ALA A 157 12.52 -7.97 -0.92
CA ALA A 157 11.23 -8.42 -0.42
C ALA A 157 10.41 -9.18 -1.48
N CYS A 158 10.63 -8.88 -2.76
CA CYS A 158 9.97 -9.49 -3.92
C CYS A 158 10.84 -10.56 -4.62
N ALA A 159 11.93 -11.03 -4.02
CA ALA A 159 12.87 -11.96 -4.67
C ALA A 159 12.22 -13.29 -5.11
N GLU A 160 11.25 -13.78 -4.33
CA GLU A 160 10.50 -14.99 -4.64
C GLU A 160 9.05 -14.66 -5.02
N ASP A 161 8.46 -15.49 -5.86
CA ASP A 161 7.10 -15.33 -6.34
C ASP A 161 6.07 -15.56 -5.22
N ALA A 162 5.15 -14.60 -5.06
CA ALA A 162 4.04 -14.65 -4.12
C ALA A 162 2.87 -13.81 -4.63
N ASP A 163 1.65 -14.17 -4.22
CA ASP A 163 0.51 -13.26 -4.31
C ASP A 163 0.59 -12.18 -3.22
N ALA A 164 -0.25 -11.14 -3.30
CA ALA A 164 -0.24 -10.04 -2.34
C ALA A 164 -0.49 -10.49 -0.88
N TRP A 165 -1.34 -11.51 -0.66
CA TRP A 165 -1.62 -12.05 0.66
C TRP A 165 -0.42 -12.80 1.25
N ASN A 166 0.26 -13.61 0.43
CA ASN A 166 1.46 -14.33 0.86
C ASN A 166 2.63 -13.36 1.04
N PHE A 167 2.74 -12.29 0.26
CA PHE A 167 3.68 -11.21 0.50
C PHE A 167 3.52 -10.65 1.92
N GLU A 168 2.32 -10.31 2.33
CA GLU A 168 2.06 -9.76 3.65
C GLU A 168 2.23 -10.77 4.79
N ARG A 169 1.77 -12.01 4.58
CA ARG A 169 1.68 -13.03 5.64
C ARG A 169 2.91 -13.91 5.77
N VAL A 170 3.56 -14.22 4.65
CA VAL A 170 4.69 -15.17 4.61
C VAL A 170 6.01 -14.42 4.48
N LYS A 171 6.12 -13.48 3.55
CA LYS A 171 7.37 -12.72 3.33
C LYS A 171 7.72 -11.80 4.50
N SER A 172 6.76 -11.41 5.34
CA SER A 172 7.01 -10.73 6.61
C SER A 172 7.94 -11.53 7.57
N PHE A 173 8.07 -12.83 7.36
CA PHE A 173 8.95 -13.71 8.14
C PHE A 173 10.23 -14.12 7.39
N SER A 174 10.49 -13.57 6.23
CA SER A 174 11.66 -13.87 5.42
C SER A 174 12.92 -13.26 6.02
N PRO A 175 13.93 -14.08 6.45
CA PRO A 175 15.12 -13.60 7.14
C PRO A 175 15.94 -12.58 6.34
N GLU A 176 15.93 -12.68 5.01
CA GLU A 176 16.63 -11.74 4.10
C GLU A 176 16.13 -10.30 4.24
N THR A 177 14.89 -10.10 4.72
CA THR A 177 14.33 -8.78 4.98
C THR A 177 14.73 -8.19 6.34
N TYR A 178 15.34 -8.96 7.22
CA TYR A 178 15.63 -8.56 8.61
C TYR A 178 16.82 -7.62 8.74
N SER A 179 17.66 -7.53 7.71
CA SER A 179 18.74 -6.54 7.64
C SER A 179 18.28 -5.10 7.47
N TYR A 180 17.00 -4.91 7.14
CA TYR A 180 16.42 -3.57 7.00
C TYR A 180 15.43 -3.27 8.13
N THR A 181 15.43 -2.01 8.57
CA THR A 181 14.43 -1.46 9.46
C THR A 181 13.16 -1.13 8.66
N VAL A 182 12.01 -1.48 9.21
CA VAL A 182 10.67 -1.19 8.66
C VAL A 182 9.96 -0.24 9.61
N LEU A 183 9.52 0.91 9.10
CA LEU A 183 8.91 1.97 9.88
C LEU A 183 7.43 2.18 9.53
N THR A 184 6.67 2.66 10.49
CA THR A 184 5.29 3.15 10.34
C THR A 184 5.12 4.46 11.08
N CYS A 185 4.08 5.22 10.75
CA CYS A 185 3.73 6.44 11.49
C CYS A 185 3.54 6.16 12.98
N LYS A 186 3.99 7.06 13.83
CA LYS A 186 3.92 6.94 15.29
C LYS A 186 2.48 6.85 15.80
N ASP A 187 1.62 7.67 15.26
CA ASP A 187 0.19 7.74 15.57
C ASP A 187 -0.57 8.45 14.44
N SER A 188 -1.88 8.62 14.57
CA SER A 188 -2.74 9.22 13.54
C SER A 188 -2.40 10.68 13.19
N GLN A 189 -1.76 11.44 14.08
CA GLN A 189 -1.33 12.82 13.79
C GLN A 189 -0.15 12.86 12.82
N TYR A 190 0.64 11.79 12.78
CA TYR A 190 1.79 11.63 11.88
C TYR A 190 1.43 10.92 10.58
N GLN A 191 0.20 10.48 10.42
CA GLN A 191 -0.26 9.86 9.16
C GLN A 191 -0.09 10.82 7.97
N ARG A 192 0.43 10.30 6.83
CA ARG A 192 0.74 11.10 5.63
C ARG A 192 -0.40 11.09 4.63
N ILE A 193 -1.19 10.04 4.65
CA ILE A 193 -2.20 9.72 3.65
C ILE A 193 -3.45 9.17 4.34
N HIS A 194 -4.61 9.50 3.80
CA HIS A 194 -5.90 8.97 4.22
C HIS A 194 -6.49 8.17 3.06
N PRO A 195 -6.17 6.88 2.92
CA PRO A 195 -6.72 6.07 1.85
C PRO A 195 -8.17 5.70 2.13
N ALA A 196 -9.02 5.81 1.13
CA ALA A 196 -10.35 5.22 1.12
C ALA A 196 -10.26 3.90 0.36
N GLY A 197 -10.35 2.78 1.04
CA GLY A 197 -10.46 1.49 0.38
C GLY A 197 -11.74 1.40 -0.44
N SER A 198 -11.63 1.20 -1.74
CA SER A 198 -12.79 1.18 -2.63
C SER A 198 -13.27 -0.24 -2.95
N VAL A 199 -12.36 -1.19 -3.08
CA VAL A 199 -12.67 -2.58 -3.42
C VAL A 199 -12.23 -3.51 -2.30
N GLN A 200 -13.02 -4.53 -2.02
CA GLN A 200 -12.65 -5.60 -1.12
C GLN A 200 -13.20 -6.94 -1.63
N ARG A 201 -12.32 -7.94 -1.77
CA ARG A 201 -12.66 -9.26 -2.32
C ARG A 201 -13.33 -9.16 -3.70
N GLY A 202 -12.86 -8.24 -4.54
CA GLY A 202 -13.39 -8.02 -5.89
C GLY A 202 -14.76 -7.34 -5.95
N LYS A 203 -15.26 -6.77 -4.84
CA LYS A 203 -16.54 -6.06 -4.76
C LYS A 203 -16.34 -4.63 -4.32
N TRP A 204 -17.16 -3.70 -4.84
CA TRP A 204 -17.21 -2.34 -4.32
C TRP A 204 -17.66 -2.31 -2.86
N GLN A 205 -16.98 -1.57 -2.03
CA GLN A 205 -17.45 -1.31 -0.67
C GLN A 205 -18.66 -0.37 -0.69
N LEU A 206 -19.59 -0.52 0.26
CA LEU A 206 -20.82 0.29 0.31
C LEU A 206 -20.55 1.79 0.44
N CYS A 207 -19.45 2.18 1.11
CA CYS A 207 -19.05 3.58 1.28
C CYS A 207 -18.64 4.25 -0.05
N VAL A 208 -18.30 3.50 -1.07
CA VAL A 208 -17.86 4.02 -2.37
C VAL A 208 -18.92 4.91 -3.02
N ARG A 209 -20.22 4.57 -2.91
CA ARG A 209 -21.29 5.40 -3.49
C ARG A 209 -21.32 6.81 -2.88
N SER A 210 -21.33 6.90 -1.56
CA SER A 210 -21.34 8.19 -0.86
C SER A 210 -20.04 8.96 -1.10
N PHE A 211 -18.91 8.27 -1.06
CA PHE A 211 -17.62 8.88 -1.34
C PHE A 211 -17.54 9.44 -2.76
N ALA A 212 -17.98 8.68 -3.76
CA ALA A 212 -18.02 9.12 -5.15
C ALA A 212 -18.92 10.36 -5.34
N THR A 213 -20.15 10.31 -4.80
CA THR A 213 -21.07 11.45 -4.88
C THR A 213 -20.50 12.71 -4.23
N GLN A 214 -19.94 12.60 -3.03
CA GLN A 214 -19.33 13.72 -2.29
C GLN A 214 -18.10 14.31 -3.00
N ASN A 215 -17.39 13.50 -3.77
CA ASN A 215 -16.17 13.90 -4.44
C ASN A 215 -16.34 14.18 -5.94
N GLY A 216 -17.54 13.98 -6.50
CA GLY A 216 -17.83 14.17 -7.93
C GLY A 216 -17.14 13.13 -8.83
N LEU A 217 -16.88 11.92 -8.29
CA LEU A 217 -16.24 10.85 -9.05
C LEU A 217 -17.28 10.11 -9.90
N ASN A 218 -16.92 9.83 -11.14
CA ASN A 218 -17.68 8.92 -11.99
C ASN A 218 -17.13 7.50 -11.83
N ILE A 219 -17.95 6.57 -11.35
CA ILE A 219 -17.57 5.19 -11.10
C ILE A 219 -18.43 4.28 -11.96
N ASP A 220 -17.78 3.48 -12.79
CA ASP A 220 -18.47 2.39 -13.46
C ASP A 220 -18.75 1.24 -12.48
N THR A 221 -20.01 1.06 -12.15
CA THR A 221 -20.46 0.01 -11.25
C THR A 221 -20.95 -1.24 -11.97
N SER A 222 -20.83 -1.31 -13.29
CA SER A 222 -21.31 -2.44 -14.10
C SER A 222 -20.36 -3.66 -13.99
N HIS A 223 -19.08 -3.45 -13.81
CA HIS A 223 -18.06 -4.48 -13.84
C HIS A 223 -17.92 -5.29 -12.53
N ARG A 224 -18.35 -4.72 -11.40
CA ARG A 224 -18.30 -5.44 -10.13
C ARG A 224 -19.49 -5.13 -9.21
N PRO A 225 -20.03 -6.13 -8.49
CA PRO A 225 -21.14 -5.91 -7.57
C PRO A 225 -20.67 -5.14 -6.32
N PHE A 226 -21.62 -4.51 -5.63
CA PHE A 226 -21.38 -3.99 -4.28
C PHE A 226 -21.39 -5.12 -3.24
N MET A 227 -20.66 -4.92 -2.17
CA MET A 227 -20.73 -5.79 -0.99
C MET A 227 -22.12 -5.78 -0.40
N GLY A 228 -22.57 -6.94 0.07
CA GLY A 228 -23.82 -7.03 0.84
C GLY A 228 -23.67 -6.44 2.25
N PHE A 229 -24.79 -6.05 2.85
CA PHE A 229 -24.80 -5.55 4.25
C PHE A 229 -24.21 -6.56 5.24
N LYS A 230 -24.46 -7.86 5.06
CA LYS A 230 -23.89 -8.93 5.89
C LYS A 230 -22.35 -8.96 5.80
N ASP A 231 -21.80 -8.91 4.58
CA ASP A 231 -20.34 -8.89 4.37
C ASP A 231 -19.72 -7.67 5.03
N THR A 232 -20.31 -6.49 4.83
CA THR A 232 -19.86 -5.23 5.42
C THR A 232 -19.90 -5.29 6.95
N PHE A 233 -20.96 -5.84 7.54
CA PHE A 233 -21.08 -6.00 8.99
C PHE A 233 -19.98 -6.90 9.56
N VAL A 234 -19.74 -8.05 8.93
CA VAL A 234 -18.68 -8.99 9.36
C VAL A 234 -17.30 -8.34 9.31
N ILE A 235 -17.01 -7.55 8.28
CA ILE A 235 -15.73 -6.85 8.16
C ILE A 235 -15.59 -5.80 9.25
N LYS A 236 -16.62 -4.97 9.46
CA LYS A 236 -16.62 -3.97 10.54
C LYS A 236 -16.47 -4.60 11.92
N ALA A 237 -17.17 -5.69 12.18
CA ALA A 237 -17.05 -6.41 13.46
C ALA A 237 -15.61 -6.94 13.67
N LYS A 238 -14.99 -7.54 12.63
CA LYS A 238 -13.60 -7.98 12.69
C LYS A 238 -12.62 -6.82 12.92
N SER A 239 -12.82 -5.68 12.27
CA SER A 239 -12.01 -4.48 12.47
C SER A 239 -12.13 -3.94 13.89
N ILE A 240 -13.34 -3.89 14.46
CA ILE A 240 -13.56 -3.46 15.85
C ILE A 240 -12.84 -4.41 16.81
N ILE A 241 -12.99 -5.72 16.65
CA ILE A 241 -12.31 -6.72 17.47
C ILE A 241 -10.79 -6.59 17.37
N PHE A 242 -10.26 -6.38 16.17
CA PHE A 242 -8.84 -6.14 15.95
C PHE A 242 -8.35 -4.88 16.68
N ASN A 243 -9.11 -3.78 16.59
CA ASN A 243 -8.75 -2.52 17.24
C ASN A 243 -8.85 -2.57 18.77
N LEU A 244 -9.74 -3.41 19.33
CA LEU A 244 -9.88 -3.57 20.78
C LEU A 244 -8.70 -4.35 21.40
N ASN A 245 -8.17 -5.34 20.69
CA ASN A 245 -7.04 -6.12 21.19
C ASN A 245 -6.12 -6.62 20.05
N PRO A 246 -5.33 -5.72 19.42
CA PRO A 246 -4.47 -6.07 18.30
C PRO A 246 -3.45 -7.16 18.64
N SER A 247 -2.88 -7.11 19.85
CA SER A 247 -1.85 -8.05 20.28
C SER A 247 -2.38 -9.49 20.45
N LEU A 248 -3.61 -9.65 20.93
CA LEU A 248 -4.25 -10.96 21.06
C LEU A 248 -4.54 -11.56 19.68
N ILE A 249 -5.05 -10.74 18.77
CA ILE A 249 -5.39 -11.21 17.42
C ILE A 249 -4.15 -11.59 16.62
N VAL A 250 -3.08 -10.81 16.72
CA VAL A 250 -1.79 -11.16 16.12
C VAL A 250 -1.26 -12.48 16.68
N LYS A 251 -1.36 -12.72 18.02
CA LYS A 251 -0.98 -13.99 18.63
C LYS A 251 -1.81 -15.16 18.11
N ILE A 252 -3.13 -14.99 17.99
CA ILE A 252 -4.05 -16.03 17.46
C ILE A 252 -3.72 -16.32 15.98
N GLN A 253 -3.50 -15.29 15.18
CA GLN A 253 -3.15 -15.44 13.77
C GLN A 253 -1.81 -16.15 13.58
N ASN A 254 -0.79 -15.77 14.36
CA ASN A 254 0.51 -16.43 14.36
C ASN A 254 0.38 -17.90 14.77
N TRP A 255 -0.40 -18.19 15.81
CA TRP A 255 -0.66 -19.56 16.24
C TRP A 255 -1.35 -20.39 15.13
N LEU A 256 -2.40 -19.85 14.49
CA LEU A 256 -3.10 -20.48 13.38
C LEU A 256 -2.17 -20.72 12.19
N TYR A 257 -1.33 -19.74 11.84
CA TYR A 257 -0.35 -19.86 10.77
C TYR A 257 0.62 -21.01 11.02
N HIS A 258 1.25 -21.06 12.21
CA HIS A 258 2.19 -22.11 12.55
C HIS A 258 1.58 -23.52 12.64
N HIS A 259 0.28 -23.61 12.95
CA HIS A 259 -0.44 -24.90 12.94
C HIS A 259 -0.93 -25.32 11.56
N SER A 260 -1.17 -24.39 10.64
CA SER A 260 -1.56 -24.69 9.25
C SER A 260 -0.39 -25.19 8.39
N GLN A 261 0.85 -24.84 8.74
CA GLN A 261 2.07 -25.30 8.05
C GLN A 261 2.50 -26.73 8.47
N LYS A 262 1.89 -27.27 9.53
CA LYS A 262 2.21 -28.64 10.04
C LYS A 262 1.28 -29.71 9.46
N LYS A 263 0.35 -29.36 8.59
CA LYS A 263 -0.50 -30.28 7.83
C LYS A 263 -0.10 -30.27 6.36
#